data_a468934544f968d0632bd2de90e4801a
#
_entry.id   a468934544f968d0632bd2de90e4801a
#
_cell.length_a   1.000
_cell.length_b   1.000
_cell.length_c   1.000
_cell.angle_alpha   90.00
_cell.angle_beta   90.00
_cell.angle_gamma   90.00
#
_symmetry.space_group_name_H-M   'P 1'
#
loop_
_entity.id
_entity.type
_entity.pdbx_description
1 polymer ?
#
loop_
_entity_poly.entity_id
_entity_poly.type
_entity_poly.pdbx_seq_one_letter_code
_entity_poly.pdbx_strand_id
1 'polypeptide(L)'
;MLFVETATDDVIAAQRAAHEAVLAQAIAGCTPEIEAQAQAIDWGLHNTIVDTLGNGIVTNAYRVNAIKMRLIRQERVRIDGLVVPVMREHLRIIDAITTRDPVRAADTLVEHINNARNRALDL
;
A
#
# COMPACT_ATOMS: atom_id res chain seq x y z
N MET A 1 -1.07 -10.58 12.27
CA MET A 1 -1.62 -10.30 10.91
C MET A 1 -1.51 -11.55 10.07
N LEU A 2 -2.63 -12.03 9.54
CA LEU A 2 -2.69 -13.32 8.83
C LEU A 2 -1.75 -13.35 7.60
N PHE A 3 -1.65 -12.25 6.86
CA PHE A 3 -0.77 -12.16 5.70
C PHE A 3 0.70 -12.43 6.08
N VAL A 4 1.14 -11.94 7.23
CA VAL A 4 2.52 -12.15 7.72
C VAL A 4 2.80 -13.64 7.94
N GLU A 5 1.81 -14.38 8.42
CA GLU A 5 1.95 -15.78 8.76
C GLU A 5 1.85 -16.70 7.54
N THR A 6 1.08 -16.29 6.52
CA THR A 6 0.70 -17.18 5.42
C THR A 6 1.28 -16.80 4.06
N ALA A 7 1.73 -15.54 3.86
CA ALA A 7 2.31 -15.11 2.59
C ALA A 7 3.59 -15.88 2.28
N THR A 8 3.72 -16.31 1.02
CA THR A 8 4.93 -16.98 0.57
C THR A 8 6.07 -15.97 0.38
N ASP A 9 7.31 -16.44 0.45
CA ASP A 9 8.47 -15.60 0.19
C ASP A 9 8.43 -15.01 -1.22
N ASP A 10 7.91 -15.76 -2.20
CA ASP A 10 7.77 -15.27 -3.58
C ASP A 10 6.80 -14.12 -3.69
N VAL A 11 5.68 -14.15 -2.98
CA VAL A 11 4.70 -13.05 -2.96
C VAL A 11 5.32 -11.80 -2.34
N ILE A 12 6.01 -11.96 -1.22
CA ILE A 12 6.69 -10.85 -0.54
C ILE A 12 7.77 -10.25 -1.44
N ALA A 13 8.58 -11.09 -2.06
CA ALA A 13 9.65 -10.64 -2.96
C ALA A 13 9.10 -9.91 -4.18
N ALA A 14 7.99 -10.36 -4.76
CA ALA A 14 7.34 -9.69 -5.88
C ALA A 14 6.81 -8.30 -5.50
N GLN A 15 6.20 -8.17 -4.33
CA GLN A 15 5.76 -6.88 -3.82
C GLN A 15 6.93 -5.93 -3.59
N ARG A 16 8.01 -6.42 -3.00
CA ARG A 16 9.22 -5.63 -2.79
C ARG A 16 9.80 -5.13 -4.11
N ALA A 17 9.96 -6.02 -5.09
CA ALA A 17 10.54 -5.67 -6.38
C ALA A 17 9.72 -4.61 -7.11
N ALA A 18 8.38 -4.72 -7.09
CA ALA A 18 7.50 -3.74 -7.71
C ALA A 18 7.64 -2.36 -7.06
N HIS A 19 7.67 -2.30 -5.73
CA HIS A 19 7.82 -1.04 -5.00
C HIS A 19 9.20 -0.41 -5.20
N GLU A 20 10.26 -1.20 -5.17
CA GLU A 20 11.61 -0.71 -5.39
C GLU A 20 11.81 -0.16 -6.81
N ALA A 21 11.25 -0.83 -7.81
CA ALA A 21 11.35 -0.39 -9.20
C ALA A 21 10.68 0.96 -9.43
N VAL A 22 9.46 1.13 -8.91
CA VAL A 22 8.74 2.41 -9.04
C VAL A 22 9.42 3.51 -8.22
N LEU A 23 9.90 3.20 -7.02
CA LEU A 23 10.63 4.17 -6.19
C LEU A 23 11.86 4.69 -6.92
N ALA A 24 12.66 3.81 -7.53
CA ALA A 24 13.86 4.21 -8.27
C ALA A 24 13.50 5.11 -9.46
N GLN A 25 12.45 4.80 -10.19
CA GLN A 25 11.97 5.61 -11.30
C GLN A 25 11.50 6.99 -10.82
N ALA A 26 10.74 7.03 -9.72
CA ALA A 26 10.22 8.28 -9.17
C ALA A 26 11.32 9.20 -8.63
N ILE A 27 12.38 8.64 -8.05
CA ILE A 27 13.54 9.41 -7.59
C ILE A 27 14.28 10.03 -8.77
N ALA A 28 14.39 9.30 -9.89
CA ALA A 28 15.04 9.80 -11.10
C ALA A 28 14.21 10.89 -11.80
N GLY A 29 12.91 10.84 -11.70
CA GLY A 29 12.01 11.85 -12.27
C GLY A 29 10.59 11.30 -12.36
N CYS A 30 9.69 11.88 -11.57
CA CYS A 30 8.30 11.39 -11.52
C CYS A 30 7.50 11.95 -12.68
N THR A 31 6.90 11.05 -13.48
CA THR A 31 6.03 11.37 -14.59
C THR A 31 4.61 10.91 -14.30
N PRO A 32 3.59 11.39 -15.06
CA PRO A 32 2.22 10.89 -14.89
C PRO A 32 2.10 9.37 -15.04
N GLU A 33 2.90 8.76 -15.92
CA GLU A 33 2.91 7.31 -16.11
C GLU A 33 3.45 6.58 -14.87
N ILE A 34 4.50 7.13 -14.25
CA ILE A 34 5.05 6.58 -13.00
C ILE A 34 4.05 6.75 -11.86
N GLU A 35 3.39 7.89 -11.78
CA GLU A 35 2.34 8.10 -10.77
C GLU A 35 1.19 7.10 -10.93
N ALA A 36 0.76 6.80 -12.15
CA ALA A 36 -0.27 5.81 -12.41
C ALA A 36 0.18 4.40 -12.01
N GLN A 37 1.42 4.03 -12.31
CA GLN A 37 1.99 2.74 -11.90
C GLN A 37 2.07 2.63 -10.38
N ALA A 38 2.51 3.69 -9.73
CA ALA A 38 2.61 3.73 -8.27
C ALA A 38 1.23 3.61 -7.61
N GLN A 39 0.21 4.25 -8.18
CA GLN A 39 -1.15 4.15 -7.67
C GLN A 39 -1.69 2.71 -7.76
N ALA A 40 -1.42 2.02 -8.86
CA ALA A 40 -1.80 0.62 -9.02
C ALA A 40 -1.08 -0.29 -8.02
N ILE A 41 0.20 -0.04 -7.77
CA ILE A 41 1.01 -0.79 -6.81
C ILE A 41 0.54 -0.53 -5.38
N ASP A 42 0.19 0.71 -5.06
CA ASP A 42 -0.37 1.11 -3.77
C ASP A 42 -1.64 0.29 -3.47
N TRP A 43 -2.61 0.33 -4.37
CA TRP A 43 -3.83 -0.44 -4.19
C TRP A 43 -3.58 -1.95 -4.19
N GLY A 44 -2.65 -2.41 -5.02
CA GLY A 44 -2.31 -3.83 -5.13
C GLY A 44 -1.79 -4.42 -3.83
N LEU A 45 -0.93 -3.71 -3.10
CA LEU A 45 -0.42 -4.18 -1.81
C LEU A 45 -1.56 -4.32 -0.79
N HIS A 46 -2.38 -3.29 -0.64
CA HIS A 46 -3.50 -3.32 0.30
C HIS A 46 -4.50 -4.43 -0.03
N ASN A 47 -4.84 -4.58 -1.30
CA ASN A 47 -5.75 -5.65 -1.74
C ASN A 47 -5.17 -7.04 -1.46
N THR A 48 -3.87 -7.23 -1.69
CA THR A 48 -3.20 -8.51 -1.44
C THR A 48 -3.27 -8.87 0.05
N ILE A 49 -3.03 -7.90 0.94
CA ILE A 49 -3.11 -8.12 2.39
C ILE A 49 -4.53 -8.48 2.81
N VAL A 50 -5.52 -7.75 2.32
CA VAL A 50 -6.93 -7.96 2.68
C VAL A 50 -7.45 -9.30 2.13
N ASP A 51 -7.12 -9.65 0.90
CA ASP A 51 -7.56 -10.88 0.27
C ASP A 51 -7.07 -12.13 1.02
N THR A 52 -5.93 -12.03 1.68
CA THR A 52 -5.37 -13.14 2.48
C THR A 52 -6.25 -13.52 3.66
N LEU A 53 -7.10 -12.60 4.15
CA LEU A 53 -8.00 -12.89 5.25
C LEU A 53 -9.00 -14.02 4.94
N GLY A 54 -9.30 -14.25 3.67
CA GLY A 54 -10.24 -15.30 3.27
C GLY A 54 -11.69 -15.04 3.72
N ASN A 55 -12.00 -13.83 4.16
CA ASN A 55 -13.32 -13.44 4.62
C ASN A 55 -13.96 -12.50 3.60
N GLY A 56 -14.92 -13.01 2.83
CA GLY A 56 -15.56 -12.24 1.76
C GLY A 56 -16.28 -10.98 2.26
N ILE A 57 -16.83 -11.01 3.46
CA ILE A 57 -17.52 -9.84 4.03
C ILE A 57 -16.53 -8.72 4.30
N VAL A 58 -15.40 -9.02 4.93
CA VAL A 58 -14.35 -8.04 5.23
C VAL A 58 -13.73 -7.52 3.95
N THR A 59 -13.43 -8.39 3.00
CA THR A 59 -12.86 -8.03 1.70
C THR A 59 -13.79 -7.09 0.94
N ASN A 60 -15.09 -7.41 0.89
CA ASN A 60 -16.06 -6.57 0.23
C ASN A 60 -16.23 -5.22 0.91
N ALA A 61 -16.27 -5.17 2.24
CA ALA A 61 -16.35 -3.92 2.99
C ALA A 61 -15.14 -3.03 2.69
N TYR A 62 -13.95 -3.59 2.66
CA TYR A 62 -12.73 -2.86 2.32
C TYR A 62 -12.80 -2.30 0.89
N ARG A 63 -13.18 -3.11 -0.08
CA ARG A 63 -13.27 -2.70 -1.48
C ARG A 63 -14.32 -1.63 -1.70
N VAL A 64 -15.48 -1.74 -1.05
CA VAL A 64 -16.53 -0.72 -1.13
C VAL A 64 -16.03 0.61 -0.56
N ASN A 65 -15.36 0.59 0.58
CA ASN A 65 -14.79 1.79 1.17
C ASN A 65 -13.73 2.41 0.26
N ALA A 66 -12.87 1.61 -0.36
CA ALA A 66 -11.87 2.10 -1.30
C ALA A 66 -12.51 2.77 -2.51
N ILE A 67 -13.57 2.18 -3.06
CA ILE A 67 -14.33 2.78 -4.18
C ILE A 67 -14.96 4.10 -3.76
N LYS A 68 -15.59 4.15 -2.59
CA LYS A 68 -16.21 5.39 -2.08
C LYS A 68 -15.17 6.48 -1.92
N MET A 69 -14.00 6.17 -1.38
CA MET A 69 -12.93 7.15 -1.24
C MET A 69 -12.43 7.67 -2.57
N ARG A 70 -12.32 6.81 -3.58
CA ARG A 70 -11.94 7.23 -4.93
C ARG A 70 -12.96 8.20 -5.52
N LEU A 71 -14.25 7.94 -5.35
CA LEU A 71 -15.32 8.79 -5.89
C LEU A 71 -15.40 10.14 -5.18
N ILE A 72 -15.30 10.15 -3.85
CA ILE A 72 -15.46 11.35 -3.03
C ILE A 72 -14.22 12.24 -3.12
N ARG A 73 -13.03 11.63 -3.20
CA ARG A 73 -11.75 12.33 -3.06
C ARG A 73 -10.81 12.02 -4.22
N GLN A 74 -11.39 11.93 -5.40
CA GLN A 74 -10.74 11.48 -6.62
C GLN A 74 -9.36 12.08 -6.86
N GLU A 75 -9.16 13.36 -6.53
CA GLU A 75 -7.88 14.03 -6.69
C GLU A 75 -7.02 13.98 -5.44
N ARG A 76 -7.65 13.92 -4.25
CA ARG A 76 -6.95 14.02 -2.96
C ARG A 76 -6.42 12.68 -2.45
N VAL A 77 -7.06 11.58 -2.84
CA VAL A 77 -6.63 10.22 -2.46
C VAL A 77 -5.51 9.72 -3.36
N ARG A 78 -5.32 10.35 -4.51
CA ARG A 78 -4.24 10.00 -5.40
C ARG A 78 -2.89 10.34 -4.76
N ILE A 79 -1.90 9.54 -5.09
CA ILE A 79 -0.54 9.70 -4.57
C ILE A 79 0.32 10.59 -5.46
N ASP A 80 -0.29 11.35 -6.37
CA ASP A 80 0.43 12.28 -7.26
C ASP A 80 1.26 13.26 -6.40
N GLY A 81 2.54 13.36 -6.70
CA GLY A 81 3.46 14.15 -5.87
C GLY A 81 3.91 13.48 -4.57
N LEU A 82 3.33 12.33 -4.22
CA LEU A 82 3.61 11.59 -2.99
C LEU A 82 4.20 10.21 -3.23
N VAL A 83 4.59 9.90 -4.46
CA VAL A 83 5.06 8.55 -4.84
C VAL A 83 6.22 8.10 -3.95
N VAL A 84 7.24 8.93 -3.80
CA VAL A 84 8.43 8.57 -3.02
C VAL A 84 8.09 8.28 -1.55
N PRO A 85 7.42 9.18 -0.81
CA PRO A 85 7.08 8.87 0.58
C PRO A 85 6.16 7.67 0.74
N VAL A 86 5.17 7.49 -0.13
CA VAL A 86 4.25 6.35 -0.05
C VAL A 86 4.98 5.04 -0.32
N MET A 87 5.80 4.98 -1.36
CA MET A 87 6.57 3.77 -1.66
C MET A 87 7.55 3.42 -0.54
N ARG A 88 8.17 4.41 0.10
CA ARG A 88 9.04 4.18 1.24
C ARG A 88 8.28 3.63 2.45
N GLU A 89 7.08 4.14 2.72
CA GLU A 89 6.23 3.61 3.79
C GLU A 89 5.84 2.16 3.50
N HIS A 90 5.46 1.85 2.25
CA HIS A 90 5.15 0.48 1.84
C HIS A 90 6.33 -0.46 2.00
N LEU A 91 7.54 -0.02 1.64
CA LEU A 91 8.74 -0.84 1.83
C LEU A 91 9.02 -1.13 3.31
N ARG A 92 8.71 -0.20 4.20
CA ARG A 92 8.79 -0.46 5.64
C ARG A 92 7.78 -1.51 6.09
N ILE A 93 6.56 -1.49 5.54
CA ILE A 93 5.57 -2.54 5.80
C ILE A 93 6.10 -3.89 5.30
N ILE A 94 6.64 -3.93 4.09
CA ILE A 94 7.19 -5.15 3.51
C ILE A 94 8.37 -5.67 4.33
N ASP A 95 9.25 -4.79 4.82
CA ASP A 95 10.35 -5.17 5.71
C ASP A 95 9.83 -5.81 6.99
N ALA A 96 8.80 -5.21 7.60
CA ALA A 96 8.18 -5.76 8.80
C ALA A 96 7.54 -7.13 8.54
N ILE A 97 6.87 -7.30 7.39
CA ILE A 97 6.30 -8.58 6.99
C ILE A 97 7.39 -9.63 6.79
N THR A 98 8.53 -9.25 6.23
CA THR A 98 9.66 -10.13 6.00
C THR A 98 10.21 -10.71 7.31
N THR A 99 10.11 -9.97 8.42
CA THR A 99 10.52 -10.47 9.74
C THR A 99 9.56 -11.51 10.30
N ARG A 100 8.40 -11.68 9.69
CA ARG A 100 7.33 -12.58 10.16
C ARG A 100 6.82 -12.27 11.57
N ASP A 101 6.97 -11.02 12.01
CA ASP A 101 6.44 -10.52 13.29
C ASP A 101 5.09 -9.84 13.03
N PRO A 102 3.95 -10.48 13.44
CA PRO A 102 2.63 -9.91 13.18
C PRO A 102 2.39 -8.58 13.88
N VAL A 103 2.93 -8.40 15.07
CA VAL A 103 2.75 -7.15 15.84
C VAL A 103 3.46 -5.99 15.14
N ARG A 104 4.71 -6.20 14.76
CA ARG A 104 5.50 -5.18 14.06
C ARG A 104 4.88 -4.83 12.72
N ALA A 105 4.42 -5.83 11.96
CA ALA A 105 3.76 -5.60 10.68
C ALA A 105 2.46 -4.82 10.84
N ALA A 106 1.65 -5.17 11.84
CA ALA A 106 0.41 -4.45 12.11
C ALA A 106 0.67 -3.00 12.54
N ASP A 107 1.65 -2.77 13.41
CA ASP A 107 2.00 -1.42 13.86
C ASP A 107 2.48 -0.55 12.70
N THR A 108 3.31 -1.11 11.82
CA THR A 108 3.81 -0.41 10.64
C THR A 108 2.68 -0.06 9.66
N LEU A 109 1.74 -0.97 9.48
CA LEU A 109 0.57 -0.74 8.63
C LEU A 109 -0.33 0.35 9.20
N VAL A 110 -0.59 0.33 10.50
CA VAL A 110 -1.38 1.37 11.19
C VAL A 110 -0.72 2.74 11.05
N GLU A 111 0.58 2.82 11.22
CA GLU A 111 1.33 4.05 11.02
C GLU A 111 1.16 4.60 9.60
N HIS A 112 1.29 3.74 8.60
CA HIS A 112 1.09 4.12 7.21
C HIS A 112 -0.33 4.63 6.95
N ILE A 113 -1.35 3.94 7.46
CA ILE A 113 -2.75 4.34 7.30
C ILE A 113 -2.99 5.69 7.96
N ASN A 114 -2.45 5.92 9.15
CA ASN A 114 -2.57 7.19 9.83
C ASN A 114 -1.89 8.32 9.06
N ASN A 115 -0.72 8.07 8.51
CA ASN A 115 0.00 9.05 7.68
C ASN A 115 -0.81 9.40 6.43
N ALA A 116 -1.39 8.41 5.77
CA ALA A 116 -2.21 8.61 4.59
C ALA A 116 -3.47 9.44 4.92
N ARG A 117 -4.11 9.11 6.05
CA ARG A 117 -5.26 9.89 6.53
C ARG A 117 -4.88 11.34 6.80
N ASN A 118 -3.78 11.57 7.46
CA ASN A 118 -3.32 12.92 7.80
C ASN A 118 -3.01 13.72 6.54
N ARG A 119 -2.36 13.13 5.56
CA ARG A 119 -2.11 13.77 4.27
C ARG A 119 -3.41 14.15 3.57
N ALA A 120 -4.41 13.28 3.63
CA ALA A 120 -5.70 13.53 3.01
C ALA A 120 -6.48 14.65 3.72
N LEU A 121 -6.37 14.76 5.04
CA LEU A 121 -7.06 15.79 5.83
C LEU A 121 -6.39 17.15 5.77
N ASP A 122 -5.10 17.20 5.50
CA ASP A 122 -4.34 18.46 5.38
C ASP A 122 -4.62 19.21 4.07
N LEU A 123 -5.37 18.61 3.19
CA LEU A 123 -5.80 19.25 1.96
C LEU A 123 -7.12 20.00 2.13
#